data_90418adcb3c6c2792551c9428e0599db
#
_entry.id   90418adcb3c6c2792551c9428e0599db
#
_cell.length_a   1.000
_cell.length_b   1.000
_cell.length_c   1.000
_cell.angle_alpha   90.00
_cell.angle_beta   90.00
_cell.angle_gamma   90.00
#
_symmetry.space_group_name_H-M   'P 1'
#
loop_
_entity.id
_entity.type
_entity.pdbx_description
1 polymer ?
#
loop_
_entity_poly.entity_id
_entity_poly.type
_entity_poly.pdbx_seq_one_letter_code
_entity_poly.pdbx_strand_id
1 'polypeptide(L)'
;MGKKKSGKKSSAKMSKKRLSSIALGVLVCVIVAGVYVGTKPKAQPVAPATGFLIETRPIMSDAVFTGRVAQAYRIAAEIPKVIDSLFCYCYCKKNHQHKTLLTCYTSRHGSKCDICLGEVFYAYELYNQGKTLDEIVIAVDKKFYRPYRKT
;
A
#
# COMPACT_ATOMS: atom_id res chain seq x y z
N MET A 1 20.43 -74.30 31.45
CA MET A 1 21.57 -73.38 31.47
C MET A 1 21.24 -72.21 30.54
N GLY A 2 20.83 -71.07 31.08
CA GLY A 2 20.43 -69.89 30.31
C GLY A 2 21.29 -68.68 30.73
N LYS A 3 22.06 -68.14 29.83
CA LYS A 3 22.87 -66.94 30.06
C LYS A 3 22.06 -65.67 29.83
N LYS A 4 21.79 -64.89 30.89
CA LYS A 4 21.27 -63.52 30.84
C LYS A 4 22.35 -62.57 30.23
N LYS A 5 22.04 -61.89 29.13
CA LYS A 5 22.84 -60.75 28.63
C LYS A 5 22.28 -59.44 29.18
N SER A 6 23.08 -58.79 30.00
CA SER A 6 22.83 -57.45 30.55
C SER A 6 23.01 -56.39 29.46
N GLY A 7 21.99 -55.63 29.13
CA GLY A 7 22.06 -54.49 28.23
C GLY A 7 22.55 -53.24 28.94
N LYS A 8 23.73 -52.76 28.60
CA LYS A 8 24.36 -51.56 29.11
C LYS A 8 23.68 -50.32 28.49
N LYS A 9 22.93 -49.58 29.29
CA LYS A 9 22.38 -48.27 28.92
C LYS A 9 23.52 -47.24 28.84
N SER A 10 23.84 -46.81 27.62
CA SER A 10 24.75 -45.68 27.38
C SER A 10 23.97 -44.37 27.60
N SER A 11 24.21 -43.73 28.73
CA SER A 11 23.71 -42.36 28.98
C SER A 11 24.67 -41.39 28.30
N ALA A 12 24.21 -40.81 27.17
CA ALA A 12 24.96 -39.79 26.48
C ALA A 12 24.90 -38.47 27.28
N LYS A 13 25.99 -38.19 28.00
CA LYS A 13 26.21 -36.94 28.74
C LYS A 13 26.43 -35.80 27.74
N MET A 14 25.37 -35.08 27.39
CA MET A 14 25.45 -33.92 26.51
C MET A 14 26.31 -32.82 27.19
N SER A 15 27.37 -32.40 26.52
CA SER A 15 28.34 -31.42 27.04
C SER A 15 27.65 -30.05 27.24
N LYS A 16 27.77 -29.46 28.43
CA LYS A 16 27.25 -28.12 28.78
C LYS A 16 27.64 -27.02 27.77
N LYS A 17 28.80 -27.15 27.12
CA LYS A 17 29.28 -26.22 26.09
C LYS A 17 28.41 -26.21 24.83
N ARG A 18 27.84 -27.37 24.40
CA ARG A 18 26.93 -27.43 23.23
C ARG A 18 25.57 -26.82 23.55
N LEU A 19 25.08 -26.95 24.78
CA LEU A 19 23.81 -26.35 25.19
C LEU A 19 23.90 -24.81 25.20
N SER A 20 25.03 -24.25 25.64
CA SER A 20 25.25 -22.79 25.64
C SER A 20 25.29 -22.18 24.23
N SER A 21 25.91 -22.88 23.26
CA SER A 21 25.99 -22.43 21.88
C SER A 21 24.61 -22.44 21.16
N ILE A 22 23.79 -23.44 21.48
CA ILE A 22 22.43 -23.53 20.93
C ILE A 22 21.52 -22.42 21.50
N ALA A 23 21.62 -22.18 22.83
CA ALA A 23 20.87 -21.12 23.51
C ALA A 23 21.24 -19.74 22.98
N LEU A 24 22.52 -19.46 22.70
CA LEU A 24 22.97 -18.19 22.13
C LEU A 24 22.48 -18.02 20.71
N GLY A 25 22.50 -19.07 19.88
CA GLY A 25 21.98 -19.05 18.49
C GLY A 25 20.47 -18.74 18.42
N VAL A 26 19.68 -19.38 19.29
CA VAL A 26 18.24 -19.13 19.38
C VAL A 26 17.93 -17.70 19.82
N LEU A 27 18.70 -17.17 20.81
CA LEU A 27 18.52 -15.79 21.26
C LEU A 27 18.80 -14.77 20.16
N VAL A 28 19.86 -14.97 19.37
CA VAL A 28 20.19 -14.10 18.25
C VAL A 28 19.12 -14.16 17.16
N CYS A 29 18.60 -15.34 16.83
CA CYS A 29 17.50 -15.48 15.86
C CYS A 29 16.22 -14.78 16.31
N VAL A 30 15.88 -14.85 17.61
CA VAL A 30 14.69 -14.15 18.15
C VAL A 30 14.86 -12.64 18.09
N ILE A 31 16.05 -12.12 18.40
CA ILE A 31 16.35 -10.67 18.32
C ILE A 31 16.27 -10.19 16.85
N VAL A 32 16.87 -10.93 15.91
CA VAL A 32 16.86 -10.58 14.49
C VAL A 32 15.42 -10.63 13.94
N ALA A 33 14.64 -11.68 14.28
CA ALA A 33 13.25 -11.77 13.90
C ALA A 33 12.39 -10.64 14.50
N GLY A 34 12.63 -10.28 15.77
CA GLY A 34 11.94 -9.18 16.45
C GLY A 34 12.21 -7.82 15.79
N VAL A 35 13.45 -7.57 15.35
CA VAL A 35 13.81 -6.35 14.60
C VAL A 35 13.16 -6.33 13.22
N TYR A 36 13.09 -7.47 12.53
CA TYR A 36 12.44 -7.56 11.20
C TYR A 36 10.92 -7.37 11.26
N VAL A 37 10.24 -7.81 12.31
CA VAL A 37 8.78 -7.64 12.47
C VAL A 37 8.42 -6.23 12.94
N GLY A 38 9.34 -5.52 13.63
CA GLY A 38 9.08 -4.18 14.18
C GLY A 38 9.26 -3.02 13.20
N THR A 39 9.93 -3.23 12.07
CA THR A 39 10.15 -2.18 11.06
C THR A 39 9.20 -2.31 9.88
N LYS A 40 7.88 -2.21 10.13
CA LYS A 40 7.00 -1.74 9.05
C LYS A 40 7.47 -0.33 8.70
N PRO A 41 7.87 -0.05 7.44
CA PRO A 41 8.20 1.31 7.06
C PRO A 41 6.96 2.15 7.35
N LYS A 42 7.07 3.04 8.34
CA LYS A 42 6.07 4.06 8.59
C LYS A 42 6.04 4.87 7.30
N ALA A 43 4.89 4.88 6.60
CA ALA A 43 4.71 5.70 5.42
C ALA A 43 5.19 7.10 5.80
N GLN A 44 6.32 7.52 5.25
CA GLN A 44 6.78 8.89 5.45
C GLN A 44 5.72 9.76 4.79
N PRO A 45 5.19 10.77 5.48
CA PRO A 45 4.33 11.74 4.83
C PRO A 45 5.14 12.25 3.64
N VAL A 46 4.65 12.02 2.42
CA VAL A 46 5.20 12.70 1.26
C VAL A 46 5.13 14.17 1.62
N ALA A 47 6.29 14.77 1.89
CA ALA A 47 6.37 16.18 2.24
C ALA A 47 5.51 16.93 1.23
N PRO A 48 4.72 17.93 1.67
CA PRO A 48 3.92 18.70 0.76
C PRO A 48 4.89 19.32 -0.26
N ALA A 49 5.03 18.66 -1.41
CA ALA A 49 5.79 19.27 -2.49
C ALA A 49 5.10 20.60 -2.76
N THR A 50 5.80 21.70 -2.63
CA THR A 50 5.36 23.07 -2.87
C THR A 50 5.08 23.30 -4.36
N GLY A 51 4.24 22.45 -4.97
CA GLY A 51 3.79 22.56 -6.36
C GLY A 51 2.32 22.94 -6.36
N PHE A 52 1.95 23.89 -7.20
CA PHE A 52 0.56 24.24 -7.44
C PHE A 52 -0.16 23.04 -8.02
N LEU A 53 -1.39 22.78 -7.54
CA LEU A 53 -2.28 21.80 -8.14
C LEU A 53 -2.70 22.28 -9.54
N ILE A 54 -2.82 21.36 -10.49
CA ILE A 54 -3.40 21.62 -11.83
C ILE A 54 -4.89 21.91 -11.69
N GLU A 55 -5.54 21.16 -10.78
CA GLU A 55 -6.93 21.40 -10.41
C GLU A 55 -6.99 22.35 -9.20
N THR A 56 -7.58 23.52 -9.39
CA THR A 56 -7.65 24.58 -8.37
C THR A 56 -9.01 24.70 -7.69
N ARG A 57 -10.03 24.00 -8.21
CA ARG A 57 -11.35 23.98 -7.59
C ARG A 57 -11.36 23.14 -6.33
N PRO A 58 -12.17 23.50 -5.32
CA PRO A 58 -12.27 22.72 -4.10
C PRO A 58 -12.84 21.33 -4.38
N ILE A 59 -12.32 20.34 -3.66
CA ILE A 59 -12.86 18.97 -3.67
C ILE A 59 -14.21 19.00 -2.97
N MET A 60 -15.19 18.30 -3.54
CA MET A 60 -16.52 18.18 -2.93
C MET A 60 -16.42 17.39 -1.62
N SER A 61 -17.14 17.85 -0.59
CA SER A 61 -17.16 17.18 0.72
C SER A 61 -17.63 15.73 0.60
N ASP A 62 -16.91 14.83 1.26
CA ASP A 62 -17.28 13.41 1.39
C ASP A 62 -18.59 13.21 2.17
N ALA A 63 -18.98 14.17 3.02
CA ALA A 63 -20.20 14.12 3.82
C ALA A 63 -21.51 14.03 3.01
N VAL A 64 -21.46 14.39 1.70
CA VAL A 64 -22.64 14.29 0.82
C VAL A 64 -22.79 12.91 0.17
N PHE A 65 -21.94 11.97 0.51
CA PHE A 65 -21.90 10.61 0.00
C PHE A 65 -21.90 9.59 1.13
N THR A 66 -22.03 8.31 0.81
CA THR A 66 -21.96 7.20 1.76
C THR A 66 -21.05 6.09 1.25
N GLY A 67 -20.60 5.22 2.15
CA GLY A 67 -19.85 4.01 1.81
C GLY A 67 -18.58 4.30 1.01
N ARG A 68 -18.34 3.48 0.00
CA ARG A 68 -17.12 3.53 -0.83
C ARG A 68 -16.92 4.88 -1.55
N VAL A 69 -18.03 5.52 -1.94
CA VAL A 69 -17.95 6.83 -2.62
C VAL A 69 -17.44 7.90 -1.65
N ALA A 70 -18.01 7.99 -0.45
CA ALA A 70 -17.53 8.93 0.57
C ALA A 70 -16.04 8.73 0.86
N GLN A 71 -15.61 7.46 0.97
CA GLN A 71 -14.20 7.13 1.20
C GLN A 71 -13.30 7.64 0.05
N ALA A 72 -13.70 7.50 -1.21
CA ALA A 72 -12.91 7.97 -2.34
C ALA A 72 -12.76 9.50 -2.36
N TYR A 73 -13.82 10.25 -2.03
CA TYR A 73 -13.74 11.71 -1.91
C TYR A 73 -12.87 12.17 -0.75
N ARG A 74 -12.91 11.46 0.38
CA ARG A 74 -12.01 11.70 1.51
C ARG A 74 -10.56 11.48 1.12
N ILE A 75 -10.25 10.36 0.46
CA ILE A 75 -8.90 10.06 -0.05
C ILE A 75 -8.42 11.16 -1.02
N ALA A 76 -9.27 11.60 -1.94
CA ALA A 76 -8.91 12.67 -2.86
C ALA A 76 -8.55 13.97 -2.13
N ALA A 77 -9.24 14.26 -1.01
CA ALA A 77 -8.92 15.41 -0.17
C ALA A 77 -7.67 15.20 0.71
N GLU A 78 -7.35 13.97 1.08
CA GLU A 78 -6.19 13.62 1.92
C GLU A 78 -4.88 13.67 1.13
N ILE A 79 -4.87 13.16 -0.13
CA ILE A 79 -3.68 13.11 -0.97
C ILE A 79 -3.88 13.84 -2.32
N PRO A 80 -4.31 15.12 -2.31
CA PRO A 80 -4.75 15.81 -3.52
C PRO A 80 -3.66 15.89 -4.59
N LYS A 81 -2.39 16.05 -4.21
CA LYS A 81 -1.27 16.10 -5.17
C LYS A 81 -1.06 14.79 -5.91
N VAL A 82 -1.19 13.67 -5.23
CA VAL A 82 -1.08 12.36 -5.87
C VAL A 82 -2.20 12.23 -6.89
N ILE A 83 -3.44 12.53 -6.48
CA ILE A 83 -4.61 12.38 -7.36
C ILE A 83 -4.58 13.39 -8.51
N ASP A 84 -4.04 14.59 -8.30
CA ASP A 84 -3.88 15.62 -9.34
C ASP A 84 -2.80 15.27 -10.38
N SER A 85 -1.87 14.41 -10.02
CA SER A 85 -0.82 13.92 -10.93
C SER A 85 -1.28 12.76 -11.82
N LEU A 86 -2.47 12.20 -11.58
CA LEU A 86 -2.98 11.04 -12.29
C LEU A 86 -3.85 11.43 -13.49
N PHE A 87 -3.68 10.70 -14.59
CA PHE A 87 -4.59 10.73 -15.70
C PHE A 87 -5.87 9.94 -15.35
N CYS A 88 -7.04 10.45 -15.77
CA CYS A 88 -8.30 9.74 -15.59
C CYS A 88 -8.61 8.82 -16.78
N TYR A 89 -8.52 7.52 -16.61
CA TYR A 89 -8.69 6.52 -17.66
C TYR A 89 -10.15 6.26 -18.05
N CYS A 90 -11.13 6.97 -17.48
CA CYS A 90 -12.45 7.08 -18.08
C CYS A 90 -12.52 8.15 -19.21
N TYR A 91 -11.38 8.78 -19.52
CA TYR A 91 -11.24 9.80 -20.57
C TYR A 91 -12.08 11.06 -20.39
N CYS A 92 -12.38 11.45 -19.15
CA CYS A 92 -13.10 12.68 -18.83
C CYS A 92 -12.43 13.94 -19.40
N LYS A 93 -11.11 13.92 -19.62
CA LYS A 93 -10.40 15.02 -20.29
C LYS A 93 -10.97 15.30 -21.70
N LYS A 94 -11.34 14.26 -22.45
CA LYS A 94 -11.89 14.41 -23.79
C LYS A 94 -13.39 14.74 -23.80
N ASN A 95 -14.13 14.17 -22.84
CA ASN A 95 -15.60 14.22 -22.86
C ASN A 95 -16.17 15.34 -21.98
N HIS A 96 -15.43 15.74 -20.91
CA HIS A 96 -15.88 16.68 -19.88
C HIS A 96 -14.86 17.77 -19.57
N GLN A 97 -13.79 17.90 -20.36
CA GLN A 97 -12.70 18.87 -20.17
C GLN A 97 -12.03 18.80 -18.78
N HIS A 98 -12.04 17.61 -18.15
CA HIS A 98 -11.34 17.40 -16.89
C HIS A 98 -9.84 17.47 -17.11
N LYS A 99 -9.11 18.17 -16.22
CA LYS A 99 -7.66 18.33 -16.33
C LYS A 99 -6.91 17.07 -15.88
N THR A 100 -7.31 16.54 -14.73
CA THR A 100 -6.69 15.42 -14.05
C THR A 100 -7.75 14.52 -13.42
N LEU A 101 -7.33 13.43 -12.77
CA LEU A 101 -8.24 12.60 -11.96
C LEU A 101 -8.88 13.42 -10.82
N LEU A 102 -8.14 14.36 -10.22
CA LEU A 102 -8.66 15.20 -9.14
C LEU A 102 -9.87 16.02 -9.57
N THR A 103 -9.92 16.47 -10.84
CA THR A 103 -11.07 17.19 -11.40
C THR A 103 -12.38 16.43 -11.23
N CYS A 104 -12.35 15.08 -11.29
CA CYS A 104 -13.55 14.26 -11.11
C CYS A 104 -14.16 14.39 -9.71
N TYR A 105 -13.38 14.79 -8.74
CA TYR A 105 -13.76 14.91 -7.32
C TYR A 105 -14.15 16.33 -6.90
N THR A 106 -14.08 17.32 -7.81
CA THR A 106 -14.60 18.68 -7.56
C THR A 106 -16.13 18.76 -7.72
N SER A 107 -16.77 17.70 -8.15
CA SER A 107 -18.23 17.59 -8.35
C SER A 107 -18.70 16.16 -8.09
N ARG A 108 -19.98 15.88 -8.30
CA ARG A 108 -20.52 14.50 -8.20
C ARG A 108 -20.08 13.57 -9.33
N HIS A 109 -19.26 14.04 -10.26
CA HIS A 109 -18.88 13.25 -11.44
C HIS A 109 -18.16 11.95 -11.04
N GLY A 110 -17.15 12.04 -10.20
CA GLY A 110 -16.37 10.88 -9.72
C GLY A 110 -17.22 9.80 -9.04
N SER A 111 -18.34 10.18 -8.41
CA SER A 111 -19.22 9.22 -7.71
C SER A 111 -19.95 8.24 -8.62
N LYS A 112 -20.01 8.52 -9.91
CA LYS A 112 -20.73 7.73 -10.93
C LYS A 112 -19.79 6.91 -11.82
N CYS A 113 -18.50 6.86 -11.50
CA CYS A 113 -17.49 6.23 -12.35
C CYS A 113 -16.63 5.26 -11.56
N ASP A 114 -16.85 3.96 -11.74
CA ASP A 114 -16.07 2.92 -11.06
C ASP A 114 -14.58 2.97 -11.38
N ILE A 115 -14.20 3.50 -12.55
CA ILE A 115 -12.80 3.65 -12.92
C ILE A 115 -12.16 4.73 -12.07
N CYS A 116 -12.77 5.92 -11.96
CA CYS A 116 -12.26 6.98 -11.10
C CYS A 116 -12.13 6.52 -9.65
N LEU A 117 -13.15 5.81 -9.13
CA LEU A 117 -13.10 5.24 -7.79
C LEU A 117 -11.95 4.23 -7.66
N GLY A 118 -11.79 3.33 -8.64
CA GLY A 118 -10.71 2.34 -8.66
C GLY A 118 -9.32 2.96 -8.70
N GLU A 119 -9.12 3.99 -9.53
CA GLU A 119 -7.86 4.74 -9.63
C GLU A 119 -7.46 5.36 -8.29
N VAL A 120 -8.39 6.03 -7.61
CA VAL A 120 -8.13 6.66 -6.30
C VAL A 120 -7.79 5.63 -5.24
N PHE A 121 -8.53 4.53 -5.14
CA PHE A 121 -8.23 3.50 -4.14
C PHE A 121 -6.88 2.85 -4.38
N TYR A 122 -6.54 2.58 -5.63
CA TYR A 122 -5.26 1.96 -5.95
C TYR A 122 -4.09 2.92 -5.70
N ALA A 123 -4.24 4.18 -6.06
CA ALA A 123 -3.24 5.20 -5.74
C ALA A 123 -3.03 5.34 -4.22
N TYR A 124 -4.11 5.30 -3.44
CA TYR A 124 -4.04 5.38 -1.97
C TYR A 124 -3.37 4.15 -1.35
N GLU A 125 -3.62 2.97 -1.89
CA GLU A 125 -2.94 1.75 -1.46
C GLU A 125 -1.42 1.88 -1.65
N LEU A 126 -0.97 2.32 -2.83
CA LEU A 126 0.44 2.52 -3.14
C LEU A 126 1.06 3.63 -2.29
N TYR A 127 0.33 4.73 -2.06
CA TYR A 127 0.74 5.82 -1.18
C TYR A 127 1.00 5.32 0.25
N ASN A 128 0.10 4.51 0.79
CA ASN A 128 0.25 3.91 2.12
C ASN A 128 1.37 2.86 2.20
N GLN A 129 1.78 2.30 1.06
CA GLN A 129 2.97 1.45 0.95
C GLN A 129 4.28 2.25 0.90
N GLY A 130 4.22 3.58 0.92
CA GLY A 130 5.38 4.46 0.86
C GLY A 130 5.97 4.62 -0.55
N LYS A 131 5.21 4.33 -1.60
CA LYS A 131 5.62 4.53 -2.99
C LYS A 131 5.80 6.01 -3.31
N THR A 132 6.81 6.32 -4.11
CA THR A 132 7.04 7.67 -4.63
C THR A 132 5.92 8.07 -5.60
N LEU A 133 5.78 9.37 -5.86
CA LEU A 133 4.79 9.88 -6.80
C LEU A 133 4.94 9.26 -8.19
N ASP A 134 6.16 9.17 -8.70
CA ASP A 134 6.45 8.60 -10.02
C ASP A 134 6.10 7.10 -10.08
N GLU A 135 6.42 6.33 -9.04
CA GLU A 135 6.04 4.93 -8.94
C GLU A 135 4.51 4.75 -8.94
N ILE A 136 3.79 5.64 -8.25
CA ILE A 136 2.31 5.60 -8.21
C ILE A 136 1.74 5.91 -9.60
N VAL A 137 2.22 6.97 -10.27
CA VAL A 137 1.78 7.33 -11.62
C VAL A 137 2.00 6.16 -12.58
N ILE A 138 3.22 5.61 -12.63
CA ILE A 138 3.54 4.48 -13.52
C ILE A 138 2.66 3.25 -13.22
N ALA A 139 2.42 2.94 -11.95
CA ALA A 139 1.63 1.78 -11.56
C ALA A 139 0.14 1.95 -11.89
N VAL A 140 -0.42 3.15 -11.69
CA VAL A 140 -1.79 3.47 -12.05
C VAL A 140 -1.97 3.43 -13.57
N ASP A 141 -1.04 4.03 -14.32
CA ASP A 141 -1.05 3.98 -15.78
C ASP A 141 -1.02 2.54 -16.28
N LYS A 142 -0.12 1.73 -15.79
CA LYS A 142 -0.02 0.31 -16.18
C LYS A 142 -1.30 -0.47 -15.87
N LYS A 143 -1.97 -0.18 -14.76
CA LYS A 143 -3.15 -0.94 -14.32
C LYS A 143 -4.44 -0.50 -15.04
N PHE A 144 -4.59 0.79 -15.30
CA PHE A 144 -5.85 1.36 -15.80
C PHE A 144 -5.81 1.76 -17.26
N TYR A 145 -4.61 1.77 -17.91
CA TYR A 145 -4.50 2.11 -19.32
C TYR A 145 -5.43 1.26 -20.18
N ARG A 146 -6.17 1.93 -21.06
CA ARG A 146 -7.02 1.34 -22.08
C ARG A 146 -7.09 2.29 -23.28
N PRO A 147 -7.22 1.78 -24.51
CA PRO A 147 -7.39 2.64 -25.68
C PRO A 147 -8.67 3.47 -25.57
N TYR A 148 -8.60 4.73 -25.99
CA TYR A 148 -9.81 5.55 -26.11
C TYR A 148 -10.71 4.99 -27.22
N ARG A 149 -11.95 4.67 -26.87
CA ARG A 149 -12.99 4.31 -27.84
C ARG A 149 -13.96 5.47 -27.94
N LYS A 150 -14.08 6.05 -29.16
CA LYS A 150 -15.10 7.04 -29.43
C LYS A 150 -16.45 6.30 -29.49
N THR A 151 -17.34 6.58 -28.56
CA THR A 151 -18.74 6.13 -28.56
C THR A 151 -19.57 7.07 -29.38
#